data_9d3b9154732733e2d0b2920701f0da1a
#
_entry.id   9d3b9154732733e2d0b2920701f0da1a
#
_cell.length_a   1.000
_cell.length_b   1.000
_cell.length_c   1.000
_cell.angle_alpha   90.00
_cell.angle_beta   90.00
_cell.angle_gamma   90.00
#
_symmetry.space_group_name_H-M   'P 1'
#
loop_
_entity.id
_entity.type
_entity.pdbx_description
1 polymer ?
#
loop_
_entity_poly.entity_id
_entity_poly.type
_entity_poly.pdbx_seq_one_letter_code
_entity_poly.pdbx_strand_id
1 'polypeptide(L)'
;MKLGIIAPYRKRPGHLRRFKEHILKYLKDYDYELIIVEQADDLPFNRGKLLNIGFKIALRKQCDYVCFHDIDMLPIDVDYSYSEVPLHLATDFTNSKRELFKTYFGGVTMFPVSLFQKVNGYSNEYWGWGFEDDDLLMRLTEANVFTDFEYYEVPKHLTSGINIHGDRSYVECPNIINVRKDFTIQITFKPDEIICDYEKPYDDYSVFSIPGYNTSISFNSFNRYKFECWNEKGNLYHIDSKYDYSRLTQIVITYEKESGFIIMYQDGKQIGSKTIKDLLDTSPPNFFIGTGIDEMEDVDIRSFRGFIKDFCYWDKSLAANEVEELSNNPGMGYLCDNGEYSSSRKLKLYFDFKHLKLNNPFQYEKGKVMNLVNPRYQATTYNCIPKSQLELDRKKIAIPIRRKSTFKLLKHKPQGYTEGSWKSRVTRLNQIRFYDEVLKNKTNSKKEGLSSIRFKKISETSVKKYTMLSVDLTGGPRDVGIIKNYMDEISKEK
;
A
#
# COMPACT_ATOMS: atom_id res chain seq x y z
N MET A 1 -12.54 -19.27 33.42
CA MET A 1 -11.37 -19.03 32.58
C MET A 1 -11.00 -17.56 32.65
N LYS A 2 -9.76 -17.25 32.88
CA LYS A 2 -9.28 -15.89 33.10
C LYS A 2 -8.85 -15.23 31.79
N LEU A 3 -9.43 -14.06 31.51
CA LEU A 3 -9.16 -13.23 30.32
C LEU A 3 -8.01 -12.26 30.56
N GLY A 4 -7.06 -12.18 29.67
CA GLY A 4 -6.08 -11.10 29.62
C GLY A 4 -6.43 -10.08 28.55
N ILE A 5 -6.90 -8.87 28.92
CA ILE A 5 -7.03 -7.76 27.95
C ILE A 5 -5.69 -7.05 27.84
N ILE A 6 -5.09 -7.04 26.66
CA ILE A 6 -3.76 -6.47 26.41
C ILE A 6 -3.90 -5.30 25.45
N ALA A 7 -3.52 -4.10 25.91
CA ALA A 7 -3.64 -2.90 25.09
C ALA A 7 -2.30 -2.17 24.96
N PRO A 8 -1.83 -1.94 23.72
CA PRO A 8 -0.63 -1.16 23.45
C PRO A 8 -0.95 0.33 23.59
N TYR A 9 -0.03 1.08 24.16
CA TYR A 9 -0.25 2.47 24.48
C TYR A 9 0.97 3.35 24.19
N ARG A 10 0.71 4.57 23.75
CA ARG A 10 1.72 5.63 23.66
C ARG A 10 1.09 7.01 23.63
N LYS A 11 1.50 7.89 24.56
CA LYS A 11 1.26 9.36 24.56
C LYS A 11 -0.19 9.81 24.23
N ARG A 12 -1.22 9.03 24.64
CA ARG A 12 -2.66 9.35 24.44
C ARG A 12 -3.43 9.27 25.78
N PRO A 13 -3.09 10.09 26.80
CA PRO A 13 -3.67 9.94 28.15
C PRO A 13 -5.19 10.05 28.20
N GLY A 14 -5.78 10.90 27.37
CA GLY A 14 -7.23 11.04 27.28
C GLY A 14 -7.95 9.79 26.76
N HIS A 15 -7.36 9.10 25.75
CA HIS A 15 -7.88 7.82 25.26
C HIS A 15 -7.71 6.72 26.30
N LEU A 16 -6.52 6.62 26.89
CA LEU A 16 -6.24 5.62 27.92
C LEU A 16 -7.20 5.75 29.11
N ARG A 17 -7.46 6.97 29.59
CA ARG A 17 -8.40 7.20 30.68
C ARG A 17 -9.79 6.71 30.32
N ARG A 18 -10.34 7.14 29.17
CA ARG A 18 -11.67 6.74 28.69
C ARG A 18 -11.77 5.22 28.48
N PHE A 19 -10.77 4.64 27.84
CA PHE A 19 -10.70 3.19 27.64
C PHE A 19 -10.72 2.46 28.98
N LYS A 20 -9.85 2.83 29.90
CA LYS A 20 -9.73 2.21 31.22
C LYS A 20 -11.04 2.28 32.00
N GLU A 21 -11.65 3.45 32.10
CA GLU A 21 -12.92 3.64 32.80
C GLU A 21 -14.03 2.78 32.18
N HIS A 22 -14.10 2.74 30.84
CA HIS A 22 -15.13 2.00 30.12
C HIS A 22 -14.91 0.47 30.21
N ILE A 23 -13.73 -0.02 29.93
CA ILE A 23 -13.43 -1.46 29.89
C ILE A 23 -13.55 -2.12 31.27
N LEU A 24 -13.11 -1.45 32.33
CA LEU A 24 -13.23 -1.96 33.69
C LEU A 24 -14.70 -2.12 34.11
N LYS A 25 -15.56 -1.19 33.71
CA LYS A 25 -17.00 -1.28 33.94
C LYS A 25 -17.64 -2.38 33.09
N TYR A 26 -17.18 -2.51 31.82
CA TYR A 26 -17.72 -3.49 30.89
C TYR A 26 -17.42 -4.93 31.33
N LEU A 27 -16.21 -5.17 31.82
CA LEU A 27 -15.71 -6.50 32.21
C LEU A 27 -16.04 -6.89 33.67
N LYS A 28 -16.93 -6.18 34.36
CA LYS A 28 -17.18 -6.41 35.78
C LYS A 28 -17.55 -7.88 36.13
N ASP A 29 -18.23 -8.56 35.21
CA ASP A 29 -18.73 -9.94 35.36
C ASP A 29 -17.75 -10.99 34.82
N TYR A 30 -16.58 -10.58 34.30
CA TYR A 30 -15.53 -11.46 33.84
C TYR A 30 -14.43 -11.65 34.91
N ASP A 31 -13.82 -12.81 34.90
CA ASP A 31 -12.50 -12.96 35.55
C ASP A 31 -11.42 -12.51 34.56
N TYR A 32 -10.79 -11.37 34.86
CA TYR A 32 -9.88 -10.74 33.90
C TYR A 32 -8.68 -10.07 34.53
N GLU A 33 -7.67 -9.81 33.70
CA GLU A 33 -6.54 -8.91 33.96
C GLU A 33 -6.46 -7.89 32.83
N LEU A 34 -6.46 -6.59 33.15
CA LEU A 34 -6.22 -5.52 32.19
C LEU A 34 -4.72 -5.16 32.18
N ILE A 35 -4.08 -5.33 31.04
CA ILE A 35 -2.63 -5.14 30.85
C ILE A 35 -2.41 -4.03 29.82
N ILE A 36 -1.86 -2.90 30.27
CA ILE A 36 -1.48 -1.79 29.40
C ILE A 36 0.04 -1.83 29.23
N VAL A 37 0.50 -1.84 27.97
CA VAL A 37 1.94 -1.80 27.65
C VAL A 37 2.26 -0.50 26.95
N GLU A 38 3.00 0.36 27.65
CA GLU A 38 3.39 1.68 27.15
C GLU A 38 4.76 1.63 26.48
N GLN A 39 4.85 2.14 25.26
CA GLN A 39 6.14 2.45 24.64
C GLN A 39 6.63 3.80 25.13
N ALA A 40 7.73 3.83 25.87
CA ALA A 40 8.29 5.04 26.50
C ALA A 40 9.38 5.72 25.67
N ASP A 41 10.00 4.99 24.74
CA ASP A 41 11.01 5.55 23.84
C ASP A 41 10.39 6.40 22.72
N ASP A 42 11.27 7.06 21.94
CA ASP A 42 10.87 7.91 20.82
C ASP A 42 10.93 7.22 19.45
N LEU A 43 11.22 5.90 19.42
CA LEU A 43 11.15 5.11 18.18
C LEU A 43 9.74 5.08 17.61
N PRO A 44 9.56 4.76 16.33
CA PRO A 44 8.24 4.50 15.78
C PRO A 44 7.43 3.52 16.63
N PHE A 45 6.12 3.67 16.65
CA PHE A 45 5.27 2.77 17.45
C PHE A 45 5.38 1.33 16.94
N ASN A 46 5.56 0.36 17.86
CA ASN A 46 5.61 -1.05 17.48
C ASN A 46 4.51 -1.82 18.21
N ARG A 47 3.32 -1.82 17.61
CA ARG A 47 2.12 -2.44 18.16
C ARG A 47 2.33 -3.93 18.45
N GLY A 48 2.83 -4.68 17.47
CA GLY A 48 3.03 -6.14 17.60
C GLY A 48 3.96 -6.50 18.75
N LYS A 49 5.08 -5.80 18.88
CA LYS A 49 6.05 -6.02 19.96
C LYS A 49 5.48 -5.70 21.34
N LEU A 50 4.69 -4.61 21.47
CA LEU A 50 4.01 -4.28 22.72
C LEU A 50 2.98 -5.34 23.11
N LEU A 51 2.23 -5.86 22.15
CA LEU A 51 1.25 -6.93 22.37
C LEU A 51 1.94 -8.23 22.80
N ASN A 52 3.07 -8.58 22.20
CA ASN A 52 3.90 -9.71 22.65
C ASN A 52 4.43 -9.55 24.07
N ILE A 53 4.84 -8.34 24.46
CA ILE A 53 5.28 -8.04 25.84
C ILE A 53 4.10 -8.21 26.81
N GLY A 54 2.93 -7.67 26.45
CA GLY A 54 1.72 -7.81 27.24
C GLY A 54 1.30 -9.26 27.40
N PHE A 55 1.46 -10.06 26.35
CA PHE A 55 1.19 -11.50 26.42
C PHE A 55 2.09 -12.22 27.44
N LYS A 56 3.38 -11.88 27.52
CA LYS A 56 4.26 -12.42 28.58
C LYS A 56 3.80 -12.05 29.99
N ILE A 57 3.17 -10.88 30.16
CA ILE A 57 2.56 -10.51 31.44
C ILE A 57 1.32 -11.35 31.71
N ALA A 58 0.45 -11.53 30.69
CA ALA A 58 -0.75 -12.36 30.80
C ALA A 58 -0.43 -13.79 31.23
N LEU A 59 0.65 -14.37 30.67
CA LEU A 59 1.16 -15.69 31.12
C LEU A 59 1.56 -15.67 32.60
N ARG A 60 2.28 -14.65 33.07
CA ARG A 60 2.67 -14.52 34.48
C ARG A 60 1.45 -14.37 35.42
N LYS A 61 0.37 -13.77 34.88
CA LYS A 61 -0.90 -13.58 35.56
C LYS A 61 -1.85 -14.77 35.43
N GLN A 62 -1.39 -15.86 34.81
CA GLN A 62 -2.15 -17.10 34.62
C GLN A 62 -3.48 -16.88 33.87
N CYS A 63 -3.46 -16.06 32.82
CA CYS A 63 -4.60 -15.92 31.91
C CYS A 63 -4.70 -17.16 31.01
N ASP A 64 -5.91 -17.67 30.81
CA ASP A 64 -6.20 -18.82 29.95
C ASP A 64 -6.28 -18.42 28.48
N TYR A 65 -6.76 -17.20 28.25
CA TYR A 65 -6.90 -16.60 26.91
C TYR A 65 -6.64 -15.10 26.97
N VAL A 66 -6.35 -14.51 25.82
CA VAL A 66 -6.03 -13.09 25.71
C VAL A 66 -6.87 -12.41 24.64
N CYS A 67 -7.16 -11.13 24.86
CA CYS A 67 -7.74 -10.24 23.87
C CYS A 67 -6.76 -9.06 23.63
N PHE A 68 -6.22 -8.95 22.43
CA PHE A 68 -5.45 -7.80 22.00
C PHE A 68 -6.42 -6.70 21.59
N HIS A 69 -6.27 -5.53 22.16
CA HIS A 69 -7.32 -4.51 22.13
C HIS A 69 -6.74 -3.10 21.92
N ASP A 70 -7.17 -2.41 20.89
CA ASP A 70 -6.79 -1.02 20.68
C ASP A 70 -7.54 -0.10 21.66
N ILE A 71 -6.85 0.88 22.25
CA ILE A 71 -7.40 1.76 23.29
C ILE A 71 -8.43 2.77 22.76
N ASP A 72 -8.58 2.91 21.47
CA ASP A 72 -9.56 3.79 20.82
C ASP A 72 -10.87 3.08 20.43
N MET A 73 -11.01 1.80 20.74
CA MET A 73 -12.20 1.00 20.50
C MET A 73 -12.92 0.71 21.83
N LEU A 74 -14.04 1.38 22.10
CA LEU A 74 -14.83 1.13 23.30
C LEU A 74 -15.89 0.07 23.02
N PRO A 75 -15.95 -1.06 23.76
CA PRO A 75 -16.95 -2.10 23.57
C PRO A 75 -18.36 -1.59 23.91
N ILE A 76 -19.33 -1.86 23.02
CA ILE A 76 -20.74 -1.55 23.21
C ILE A 76 -21.56 -2.84 23.33
N ASP A 77 -21.36 -3.77 22.39
CA ASP A 77 -21.97 -5.09 22.39
C ASP A 77 -20.92 -6.10 21.95
N VAL A 78 -20.18 -6.64 22.91
CA VAL A 78 -19.02 -7.51 22.68
C VAL A 78 -19.03 -8.66 23.66
N ASP A 79 -19.04 -9.88 23.14
CA ASP A 79 -18.85 -11.09 23.92
C ASP A 79 -17.38 -11.47 23.99
N TYR A 80 -16.76 -11.31 25.16
CA TYR A 80 -15.38 -11.70 25.45
C TYR A 80 -15.26 -13.12 26.04
N SER A 81 -16.29 -13.97 25.95
CA SER A 81 -16.21 -15.35 26.42
C SER A 81 -15.15 -16.14 25.63
N TYR A 82 -14.55 -17.12 26.30
CA TYR A 82 -13.53 -17.99 25.73
C TYR A 82 -13.93 -18.61 24.39
N SER A 83 -12.95 -18.80 23.53
CA SER A 83 -13.04 -19.53 22.26
C SER A 83 -11.84 -20.43 22.09
N GLU A 84 -12.03 -21.63 21.53
CA GLU A 84 -10.95 -22.56 21.21
C GLU A 84 -10.14 -22.15 19.97
N VAL A 85 -10.66 -21.21 19.20
CA VAL A 85 -10.03 -20.68 17.99
C VAL A 85 -9.84 -19.16 18.10
N PRO A 86 -8.86 -18.58 17.36
CA PRO A 86 -8.71 -17.14 17.30
C PRO A 86 -9.95 -16.47 16.71
N LEU A 87 -10.38 -15.36 17.31
CA LEU A 87 -11.54 -14.59 16.86
C LEU A 87 -11.15 -13.15 16.52
N HIS A 88 -11.74 -12.63 15.47
CA HIS A 88 -11.76 -11.21 15.18
C HIS A 88 -13.05 -10.59 15.74
N LEU A 89 -12.91 -9.60 16.62
CA LEU A 89 -14.03 -8.96 17.31
C LEU A 89 -14.35 -7.55 16.77
N ALA A 90 -13.41 -6.85 16.12
CA ALA A 90 -13.64 -5.50 15.59
C ALA A 90 -14.46 -5.55 14.30
N THR A 91 -15.73 -5.98 14.38
CA THR A 91 -16.59 -6.27 13.23
C THR A 91 -17.58 -5.18 12.86
N ASP A 92 -18.02 -4.36 13.82
CA ASP A 92 -18.97 -3.29 13.60
C ASP A 92 -18.69 -2.07 14.48
N PHE A 93 -19.12 -0.87 14.03
CA PHE A 93 -18.82 0.38 14.71
C PHE A 93 -20.03 1.32 14.73
N THR A 94 -20.43 1.80 15.91
CA THR A 94 -21.61 2.69 16.06
C THR A 94 -21.47 4.03 15.36
N ASN A 95 -20.26 4.48 15.09
CA ASN A 95 -19.93 5.80 14.55
C ASN A 95 -19.00 5.78 13.34
N SER A 96 -18.94 4.65 12.64
CA SER A 96 -18.21 4.48 11.38
C SER A 96 -18.95 3.47 10.51
N LYS A 97 -19.02 3.74 9.21
CA LYS A 97 -19.59 2.83 8.20
C LYS A 97 -18.48 2.08 7.43
N ARG A 98 -17.33 1.88 8.07
CA ARG A 98 -16.19 1.22 7.44
C ARG A 98 -16.56 -0.22 7.09
N GLU A 99 -16.51 -0.56 5.82
CA GLU A 99 -16.54 -1.94 5.36
C GLU A 99 -15.18 -2.59 5.61
N LEU A 100 -15.22 -3.78 6.21
CA LEU A 100 -14.02 -4.55 6.49
C LEU A 100 -13.80 -5.55 5.35
N PHE A 101 -12.60 -5.53 4.77
CA PHE A 101 -12.22 -6.56 3.83
C PHE A 101 -12.15 -7.94 4.52
N LYS A 102 -12.36 -9.03 3.77
CA LYS A 102 -12.57 -10.37 4.33
C LYS A 102 -11.42 -10.84 5.21
N THR A 103 -10.18 -10.56 4.84
CA THR A 103 -8.97 -10.96 5.58
C THR A 103 -8.55 -9.97 6.67
N TYR A 104 -9.35 -8.92 6.95
CA TYR A 104 -9.00 -7.97 8.01
C TYR A 104 -8.99 -8.64 9.39
N PHE A 105 -7.88 -8.53 10.11
CA PHE A 105 -7.64 -9.16 11.41
C PHE A 105 -7.03 -8.21 12.44
N GLY A 106 -7.33 -6.92 12.31
CA GLY A 106 -6.80 -5.85 13.17
C GLY A 106 -7.77 -5.38 14.26
N GLY A 107 -7.33 -4.42 15.06
CA GLY A 107 -8.12 -3.72 16.07
C GLY A 107 -8.34 -4.52 17.34
N VAL A 108 -9.28 -5.47 17.35
CA VAL A 108 -9.59 -6.30 18.51
C VAL A 108 -9.65 -7.77 18.11
N THR A 109 -8.71 -8.55 18.65
CA THR A 109 -8.59 -9.98 18.36
C THR A 109 -8.41 -10.79 19.62
N MET A 110 -8.98 -11.99 19.66
CA MET A 110 -8.96 -12.85 20.85
C MET A 110 -8.36 -14.22 20.53
N PHE A 111 -7.56 -14.75 21.47
CA PHE A 111 -6.80 -15.98 21.28
C PHE A 111 -6.76 -16.87 22.53
N PRO A 112 -6.88 -18.20 22.37
CA PRO A 112 -6.33 -19.13 23.37
C PRO A 112 -4.84 -18.89 23.52
N VAL A 113 -4.35 -18.92 24.77
CA VAL A 113 -2.90 -18.74 25.04
C VAL A 113 -2.05 -19.74 24.24
N SER A 114 -2.47 -21.00 24.18
CA SER A 114 -1.75 -22.06 23.48
C SER A 114 -1.59 -21.79 21.98
N LEU A 115 -2.62 -21.27 21.32
CA LEU A 115 -2.57 -20.97 19.89
C LEU A 115 -1.69 -19.77 19.58
N PHE A 116 -1.73 -18.72 20.41
CA PHE A 116 -0.85 -17.58 20.21
C PHE A 116 0.63 -17.95 20.42
N GLN A 117 0.92 -18.84 21.39
CA GLN A 117 2.26 -19.41 21.58
C GLN A 117 2.70 -20.28 20.38
N LYS A 118 1.77 -21.10 19.84
CA LYS A 118 2.05 -21.98 18.70
C LYS A 118 2.56 -21.21 17.48
N VAL A 119 2.02 -20.02 17.21
CA VAL A 119 2.43 -19.17 16.09
C VAL A 119 3.56 -18.20 16.46
N ASN A 120 4.11 -18.28 17.68
CA ASN A 120 5.16 -17.41 18.21
C ASN A 120 4.77 -15.91 18.23
N GLY A 121 3.47 -15.62 18.37
CA GLY A 121 2.92 -14.29 18.50
C GLY A 121 3.02 -13.41 17.25
N TYR A 122 2.97 -12.10 17.46
CA TYR A 122 3.21 -11.10 16.42
C TYR A 122 4.67 -11.05 16.01
N SER A 123 4.94 -10.54 14.80
CA SER A 123 6.27 -10.09 14.44
C SER A 123 6.68 -8.86 15.29
N ASN A 124 7.94 -8.81 15.71
CA ASN A 124 8.51 -7.66 16.42
C ASN A 124 9.09 -6.61 15.48
N GLU A 125 9.02 -6.84 14.17
CA GLU A 125 9.75 -6.08 13.17
C GLU A 125 8.91 -5.04 12.44
N TYR A 126 7.60 -4.98 12.70
CA TYR A 126 6.71 -3.95 12.13
C TYR A 126 6.68 -2.71 13.02
N TRP A 127 7.25 -1.63 12.50
CA TRP A 127 7.33 -0.34 13.17
C TRP A 127 6.40 0.67 12.48
N GLY A 128 5.85 1.62 13.22
CA GLY A 128 4.92 2.61 12.69
C GLY A 128 3.51 2.07 12.58
N TRP A 129 2.98 1.92 11.39
CA TRP A 129 1.60 1.50 11.17
C TRP A 129 1.51 0.43 10.05
N GLY A 130 0.71 -0.61 10.32
CA GLY A 130 0.25 -1.59 9.35
C GLY A 130 1.13 -2.82 9.16
N PHE A 131 0.50 -3.87 8.66
CA PHE A 131 1.02 -5.20 8.28
C PHE A 131 1.40 -6.15 9.42
N GLU A 132 1.43 -5.74 10.68
CA GLU A 132 1.63 -6.65 11.79
C GLU A 132 0.47 -7.62 11.99
N ASP A 133 -0.76 -7.16 11.70
CA ASP A 133 -1.97 -7.96 11.74
C ASP A 133 -2.01 -8.96 10.59
N ASP A 134 -1.58 -8.53 9.40
CA ASP A 134 -1.49 -9.38 8.20
C ASP A 134 -0.43 -10.47 8.36
N ASP A 135 0.73 -10.14 8.95
CA ASP A 135 1.77 -11.13 9.29
C ASP A 135 1.23 -12.16 10.29
N LEU A 136 0.52 -11.71 11.34
CA LEU A 136 -0.09 -12.64 12.30
C LEU A 136 -1.10 -13.56 11.62
N LEU A 137 -1.95 -13.03 10.74
CA LEU A 137 -2.90 -13.84 9.98
C LEU A 137 -2.18 -14.88 9.10
N MET A 138 -1.07 -14.50 8.48
CA MET A 138 -0.23 -15.44 7.72
C MET A 138 0.38 -16.52 8.61
N ARG A 139 0.85 -16.19 9.81
CA ARG A 139 1.35 -17.18 10.80
C ARG A 139 0.28 -18.18 11.18
N LEU A 140 -0.96 -17.72 11.39
CA LEU A 140 -2.11 -18.56 11.69
C LEU A 140 -2.50 -19.44 10.47
N THR A 141 -2.43 -18.87 9.27
CA THR A 141 -2.66 -19.58 8.01
C THR A 141 -1.66 -20.72 7.84
N GLU A 142 -0.36 -20.45 8.00
CA GLU A 142 0.72 -21.42 7.90
C GLU A 142 0.65 -22.52 8.98
N ALA A 143 0.10 -22.19 10.15
CA ALA A 143 -0.13 -23.13 11.23
C ALA A 143 -1.43 -23.94 11.09
N ASN A 144 -2.18 -23.76 10.00
CA ASN A 144 -3.47 -24.39 9.72
C ASN A 144 -4.47 -24.24 10.90
N VAL A 145 -4.56 -23.03 11.44
CA VAL A 145 -5.46 -22.75 12.58
C VAL A 145 -6.90 -22.54 12.13
N PHE A 146 -7.12 -22.10 10.91
CA PHE A 146 -8.43 -21.90 10.30
C PHE A 146 -8.69 -22.95 9.22
N THR A 147 -9.97 -23.28 9.01
CA THR A 147 -10.42 -24.24 7.98
C THR A 147 -10.81 -23.55 6.68
N ASP A 148 -11.28 -22.30 6.76
CA ASP A 148 -11.68 -21.53 5.60
C ASP A 148 -10.53 -20.69 5.10
N PHE A 149 -10.31 -20.72 3.78
CA PHE A 149 -9.22 -19.99 3.13
C PHE A 149 -9.75 -19.24 1.92
N GLU A 150 -9.39 -17.97 1.80
CA GLU A 150 -9.41 -17.29 0.51
C GLU A 150 -8.07 -17.49 -0.19
N TYR A 151 -8.16 -17.67 -1.50
CA TYR A 151 -6.97 -17.61 -2.34
C TYR A 151 -6.76 -16.17 -2.74
N TYR A 152 -5.66 -15.61 -2.33
CA TYR A 152 -5.21 -14.36 -2.92
C TYR A 152 -4.72 -14.71 -4.33
N GLU A 153 -5.56 -14.52 -5.34
CA GLU A 153 -5.10 -14.57 -6.72
C GLU A 153 -4.23 -13.35 -6.99
N VAL A 154 -2.97 -13.45 -6.69
CA VAL A 154 -2.00 -12.55 -7.30
C VAL A 154 -1.98 -12.94 -8.78
N PRO A 155 -2.31 -12.01 -9.70
CA PRO A 155 -2.34 -12.33 -11.12
C PRO A 155 -1.02 -12.98 -11.52
N LYS A 156 -1.08 -14.08 -12.30
CA LYS A 156 0.07 -14.85 -12.80
C LYS A 156 1.14 -14.03 -13.55
N HIS A 157 0.92 -12.74 -13.77
CA HIS A 157 1.72 -11.85 -14.60
C HIS A 157 2.10 -10.55 -13.88
N LEU A 158 2.42 -10.60 -12.58
CA LEU A 158 3.17 -9.52 -11.97
C LEU A 158 4.60 -9.57 -12.50
N THR A 159 4.74 -9.12 -13.75
CA THR A 159 6.03 -8.79 -14.33
C THR A 159 6.64 -7.66 -13.52
N SER A 160 7.94 -7.73 -13.31
CA SER A 160 8.73 -6.72 -12.60
C SER A 160 8.44 -5.31 -13.11
N GLY A 161 8.30 -4.38 -12.21
CA GLY A 161 8.03 -2.98 -12.48
C GLY A 161 8.24 -2.18 -11.21
N ILE A 162 7.60 -1.03 -11.11
CA ILE A 162 7.66 -0.16 -9.94
C ILE A 162 6.28 0.02 -9.31
N ASN A 163 6.27 0.21 -8.01
CA ASN A 163 5.07 0.64 -7.29
C ASN A 163 5.19 2.13 -6.97
N ILE A 164 4.15 2.88 -7.32
CA ILE A 164 3.95 4.29 -7.01
C ILE A 164 2.92 4.36 -5.88
N HIS A 165 3.20 5.16 -4.84
CA HIS A 165 2.42 5.15 -3.60
C HIS A 165 1.67 6.44 -3.30
N GLY A 166 1.65 7.35 -4.22
CA GLY A 166 1.07 8.68 -4.03
C GLY A 166 2.12 9.67 -3.52
N ASP A 167 2.61 9.55 -2.39
CA ASP A 167 3.52 10.40 -1.62
C ASP A 167 4.83 10.81 -2.34
N ARG A 168 4.79 11.81 -3.22
CA ARG A 168 5.96 12.26 -4.01
C ARG A 168 6.68 11.11 -4.74
N SER A 169 5.92 10.05 -5.04
CA SER A 169 6.39 8.88 -5.74
C SER A 169 6.00 9.03 -7.19
N TYR A 170 6.96 9.24 -8.08
CA TYR A 170 6.73 9.46 -9.51
C TYR A 170 7.97 9.16 -10.34
N VAL A 171 7.79 9.15 -11.65
CA VAL A 171 8.87 9.03 -12.63
C VAL A 171 8.91 10.30 -13.46
N GLU A 172 10.06 10.94 -13.51
CA GLU A 172 10.36 12.09 -14.38
C GLU A 172 11.04 11.58 -15.64
N CYS A 173 10.48 11.86 -16.79
CA CYS A 173 10.97 11.41 -18.08
C CYS A 173 11.33 12.62 -18.97
N PRO A 174 12.45 12.57 -19.72
CA PRO A 174 12.76 13.60 -20.71
C PRO A 174 11.67 13.62 -21.78
N ASN A 175 11.09 14.79 -22.03
CA ASN A 175 10.00 14.93 -22.99
C ASN A 175 10.54 15.03 -24.43
N ILE A 176 10.37 13.93 -25.17
CA ILE A 176 10.60 13.90 -26.63
C ILE A 176 9.30 13.62 -27.40
N ILE A 177 8.16 13.67 -26.70
CA ILE A 177 6.84 13.43 -27.26
C ILE A 177 6.44 14.68 -28.06
N ASN A 178 6.23 14.51 -29.36
CA ASN A 178 5.82 15.59 -30.23
C ASN A 178 4.32 15.49 -30.56
N VAL A 179 3.51 16.23 -29.83
CA VAL A 179 2.04 16.24 -29.99
C VAL A 179 1.57 16.93 -31.30
N ARG A 180 2.49 17.59 -32.01
CA ARG A 180 2.19 18.19 -33.34
C ARG A 180 2.34 17.22 -34.51
N LYS A 181 2.67 15.97 -34.24
CA LYS A 181 2.83 14.90 -35.23
C LYS A 181 1.96 13.71 -34.82
N ASP A 182 1.93 12.73 -35.70
CA ASP A 182 1.40 11.43 -35.35
C ASP A 182 2.16 10.83 -34.17
N PHE A 183 1.44 10.27 -33.23
CA PHE A 183 2.08 9.58 -32.11
C PHE A 183 1.25 8.42 -31.56
N THR A 184 1.92 7.56 -30.86
CA THR A 184 1.30 6.55 -30.00
C THR A 184 1.99 6.55 -28.63
N ILE A 185 1.19 6.55 -27.58
CA ILE A 185 1.65 6.37 -26.19
C ILE A 185 1.02 5.10 -25.66
N GLN A 186 1.83 4.30 -24.97
CA GLN A 186 1.37 3.09 -24.30
C GLN A 186 1.88 3.09 -22.87
N ILE A 187 1.04 2.69 -21.92
CA ILE A 187 1.40 2.45 -20.55
C ILE A 187 0.69 1.21 -20.03
N THR A 188 1.45 0.37 -19.32
CA THR A 188 0.90 -0.83 -18.68
C THR A 188 0.98 -0.67 -17.17
N PHE A 189 -0.17 -0.72 -16.51
CA PHE A 189 -0.26 -0.45 -15.08
C PHE A 189 -1.41 -1.23 -14.43
N LYS A 190 -1.38 -1.28 -13.11
CA LYS A 190 -2.45 -1.79 -12.26
C LYS A 190 -2.65 -0.80 -11.12
N PRO A 191 -3.82 -0.16 -11.00
CA PRO A 191 -4.15 0.63 -9.82
C PRO A 191 -4.16 -0.26 -8.57
N ASP A 192 -3.75 0.29 -7.43
CA ASP A 192 -4.06 -0.34 -6.14
C ASP A 192 -5.58 -0.30 -5.94
N GLU A 193 -6.13 -1.23 -5.16
CA GLU A 193 -7.51 -1.11 -4.70
C GLU A 193 -7.65 0.25 -4.00
N ILE A 194 -8.36 1.17 -4.63
CA ILE A 194 -8.59 2.47 -4.04
C ILE A 194 -9.56 2.24 -2.88
N ILE A 195 -9.04 2.30 -1.68
CA ILE A 195 -9.88 2.61 -0.53
C ILE A 195 -10.36 4.04 -0.83
N CYS A 196 -11.61 4.16 -1.32
CA CYS A 196 -12.22 5.45 -1.57
C CYS A 196 -11.95 6.34 -0.37
N ASP A 197 -11.14 7.37 -0.55
CA ASP A 197 -11.03 8.41 0.43
C ASP A 197 -12.32 9.20 0.33
N TYR A 198 -13.27 8.91 1.23
CA TYR A 198 -14.58 9.53 1.25
C TYR A 198 -14.51 11.06 1.49
N GLU A 199 -13.33 11.58 1.82
CA GLU A 199 -13.12 13.01 2.00
C GLU A 199 -12.85 13.76 0.68
N LYS A 200 -12.46 13.04 -0.41
CA LYS A 200 -12.20 13.64 -1.72
C LYS A 200 -12.67 12.72 -2.88
N PRO A 201 -13.97 12.56 -3.09
CA PRO A 201 -14.52 11.61 -4.06
C PRO A 201 -14.30 11.98 -5.53
N TYR A 202 -13.64 13.11 -5.82
CA TYR A 202 -13.54 13.67 -7.18
C TYR A 202 -12.09 13.84 -7.68
N ASP A 203 -11.08 13.36 -6.93
CA ASP A 203 -9.70 13.52 -7.35
C ASP A 203 -9.34 12.50 -8.43
N ASP A 204 -8.94 12.99 -9.60
CA ASP A 204 -8.37 12.20 -10.67
C ASP A 204 -6.90 11.88 -10.35
N TYR A 205 -6.53 10.60 -10.35
CA TYR A 205 -5.17 10.14 -10.11
C TYR A 205 -4.42 10.00 -11.43
N SER A 206 -3.41 10.82 -11.64
CA SER A 206 -2.71 10.88 -12.92
C SER A 206 -1.70 9.75 -13.07
N VAL A 207 -1.97 8.83 -13.98
CA VAL A 207 -1.04 7.75 -14.35
C VAL A 207 0.08 8.26 -15.25
N PHE A 208 -0.21 9.23 -16.10
CA PHE A 208 0.71 9.88 -17.02
C PHE A 208 0.29 11.32 -17.23
N SER A 209 1.23 12.25 -17.27
CA SER A 209 0.97 13.65 -17.55
C SER A 209 2.11 14.35 -18.28
N ILE A 210 1.73 15.23 -19.20
CA ILE A 210 2.61 16.26 -19.76
C ILE A 210 2.17 17.58 -19.13
N PRO A 211 3.04 18.34 -18.42
CA PRO A 211 2.67 19.57 -17.74
C PRO A 211 2.11 20.65 -18.67
N GLY A 212 1.25 21.52 -18.15
CA GLY A 212 0.77 22.70 -18.85
C GLY A 212 -0.39 22.44 -19.81
N TYR A 213 -1.57 22.11 -19.32
CA TYR A 213 -2.81 21.88 -20.09
C TYR A 213 -2.71 20.85 -21.22
N ASN A 214 -1.88 19.84 -21.05
CA ASN A 214 -1.65 18.86 -22.08
C ASN A 214 -2.33 17.54 -21.82
N THR A 215 -1.71 16.49 -22.33
CA THR A 215 -2.23 15.16 -22.38
C THR A 215 -2.06 14.49 -21.01
N SER A 216 -3.12 14.02 -20.41
CA SER A 216 -3.04 13.16 -19.22
C SER A 216 -3.82 11.87 -19.44
N ILE A 217 -3.28 10.77 -18.95
CA ILE A 217 -4.04 9.57 -18.71
C ILE A 217 -4.27 9.53 -17.22
N SER A 218 -5.51 9.59 -16.82
CA SER A 218 -5.90 9.55 -15.43
C SER A 218 -7.04 8.57 -15.19
N PHE A 219 -7.22 8.14 -13.96
CA PHE A 219 -8.40 7.42 -13.53
C PHE A 219 -8.96 8.10 -12.28
N ASN A 220 -10.24 8.01 -12.12
CA ASN A 220 -10.90 8.62 -10.98
C ASN A 220 -11.48 7.56 -10.03
N SER A 221 -11.95 7.99 -8.87
CA SER A 221 -12.59 7.17 -7.85
C SER A 221 -13.89 6.47 -8.29
N PHE A 222 -14.37 6.75 -9.50
CA PHE A 222 -15.60 6.16 -10.08
C PHE A 222 -15.33 5.02 -11.05
N ASN A 223 -14.18 4.38 -10.97
CA ASN A 223 -13.84 3.23 -11.82
C ASN A 223 -13.83 3.57 -13.32
N ARG A 224 -13.07 4.59 -13.71
CA ARG A 224 -12.88 4.96 -15.10
C ARG A 224 -11.43 5.22 -15.42
N TYR A 225 -10.98 4.78 -16.59
CA TYR A 225 -9.79 5.32 -17.22
C TYR A 225 -10.22 6.52 -18.03
N LYS A 226 -9.59 7.66 -17.79
CA LYS A 226 -9.92 8.91 -18.45
C LYS A 226 -8.68 9.48 -19.11
N PHE A 227 -8.69 9.55 -20.44
CA PHE A 227 -7.71 10.30 -21.20
C PHE A 227 -8.23 11.73 -21.39
N GLU A 228 -7.42 12.71 -21.05
CA GLU A 228 -7.73 14.12 -21.19
C GLU A 228 -6.67 14.83 -22.02
N CYS A 229 -7.10 15.77 -22.86
CA CYS A 229 -6.20 16.65 -23.58
C CYS A 229 -6.89 17.98 -23.95
N TRP A 230 -6.08 19.01 -24.14
CA TRP A 230 -6.52 20.31 -24.55
C TRP A 230 -6.14 20.59 -26.02
N ASN A 231 -6.88 21.42 -26.70
CA ASN A 231 -6.48 21.96 -27.98
C ASN A 231 -5.97 23.42 -27.85
N GLU A 232 -5.36 23.97 -28.91
CA GLU A 232 -4.86 25.35 -28.93
C GLU A 232 -5.95 26.42 -28.73
N LYS A 233 -7.21 26.04 -28.88
CA LYS A 233 -8.38 26.93 -28.64
C LYS A 233 -8.86 26.91 -27.18
N GLY A 234 -8.19 26.17 -26.31
CA GLY A 234 -8.54 26.05 -24.90
C GLY A 234 -9.73 25.14 -24.61
N ASN A 235 -10.09 24.24 -25.52
CA ASN A 235 -11.13 23.25 -25.27
C ASN A 235 -10.55 21.98 -24.70
N LEU A 236 -11.15 21.50 -23.60
CA LEU A 236 -10.83 20.21 -22.98
C LEU A 236 -11.62 19.08 -23.66
N TYR A 237 -10.93 18.02 -24.00
CA TYR A 237 -11.51 16.78 -24.54
C TYR A 237 -11.14 15.60 -23.63
N HIS A 238 -12.06 14.64 -23.51
CA HIS A 238 -11.79 13.42 -22.75
C HIS A 238 -12.39 12.19 -23.45
N ILE A 239 -11.76 11.04 -23.21
CA ILE A 239 -12.25 9.71 -23.56
C ILE A 239 -12.23 8.88 -22.29
N ASP A 240 -13.39 8.30 -21.92
CA ASP A 240 -13.56 7.54 -20.70
C ASP A 240 -13.78 6.07 -21.00
N SER A 241 -13.34 5.21 -20.10
CA SER A 241 -13.71 3.80 -20.06
C SER A 241 -13.78 3.29 -18.62
N LYS A 242 -14.52 2.21 -18.43
CA LYS A 242 -14.48 1.47 -17.16
C LYS A 242 -13.10 0.88 -16.97
N TYR A 243 -12.55 0.96 -15.77
CA TYR A 243 -11.32 0.29 -15.42
C TYR A 243 -11.56 -0.93 -14.52
N ASP A 244 -10.59 -1.83 -14.54
CA ASP A 244 -10.56 -3.00 -13.68
C ASP A 244 -9.26 -2.95 -12.85
N TYR A 245 -9.38 -2.66 -11.57
CA TYR A 245 -8.25 -2.63 -10.63
C TYR A 245 -7.75 -4.02 -10.22
N SER A 246 -8.51 -5.07 -10.59
CA SER A 246 -8.12 -6.44 -10.25
C SER A 246 -6.95 -6.98 -11.06
N ARG A 247 -6.66 -6.37 -12.23
CA ARG A 247 -5.68 -6.89 -13.18
C ARG A 247 -4.76 -5.80 -13.76
N LEU A 248 -3.64 -6.26 -14.28
CA LEU A 248 -2.74 -5.44 -15.08
C LEU A 248 -3.43 -5.08 -16.40
N THR A 249 -3.43 -3.79 -16.74
CA THR A 249 -4.11 -3.27 -17.92
C THR A 249 -3.13 -2.49 -18.78
N GLN A 250 -3.17 -2.71 -20.09
CA GLN A 250 -2.46 -1.91 -21.09
C GLN A 250 -3.40 -0.86 -21.67
N ILE A 251 -3.04 0.40 -21.57
CA ILE A 251 -3.72 1.51 -22.25
C ILE A 251 -2.80 2.00 -23.38
N VAL A 252 -3.39 2.15 -24.57
CA VAL A 252 -2.73 2.72 -25.74
C VAL A 252 -3.56 3.88 -26.27
N ILE A 253 -2.90 5.01 -26.52
CA ILE A 253 -3.48 6.19 -27.15
C ILE A 253 -2.76 6.41 -28.48
N THR A 254 -3.50 6.42 -29.57
CA THR A 254 -2.99 6.76 -30.90
C THR A 254 -3.55 8.10 -31.34
N TYR A 255 -2.74 8.91 -32.01
CA TYR A 255 -3.14 10.20 -32.57
C TYR A 255 -2.65 10.33 -34.01
N GLU A 256 -3.54 10.67 -34.93
CA GLU A 256 -3.24 10.98 -36.32
C GLU A 256 -3.47 12.48 -36.56
N LYS A 257 -2.39 13.20 -36.84
CA LYS A 257 -2.42 14.67 -36.93
C LYS A 257 -3.27 15.22 -38.05
N GLU A 258 -3.25 14.60 -39.22
CA GLU A 258 -3.97 15.10 -40.41
C GLU A 258 -5.48 15.09 -40.20
N SER A 259 -6.02 13.99 -39.72
CA SER A 259 -7.44 13.82 -39.41
C SER A 259 -7.82 14.44 -38.06
N GLY A 260 -6.86 14.60 -37.17
CA GLY A 260 -7.07 14.92 -35.75
C GLY A 260 -7.70 13.76 -34.99
N PHE A 261 -7.60 12.54 -35.49
CA PHE A 261 -8.27 11.39 -34.88
C PHE A 261 -7.44 10.83 -33.74
N ILE A 262 -8.05 10.73 -32.58
CA ILE A 262 -7.45 10.13 -31.41
C ILE A 262 -8.27 8.93 -30.96
N ILE A 263 -7.61 7.81 -30.70
CA ILE A 263 -8.23 6.56 -30.29
C ILE A 263 -7.58 6.07 -29.02
N MET A 264 -8.40 5.61 -28.08
CA MET A 264 -8.00 4.93 -26.88
C MET A 264 -8.31 3.44 -26.97
N TYR A 265 -7.30 2.62 -26.68
CA TYR A 265 -7.41 1.16 -26.62
C TYR A 265 -7.11 0.68 -25.20
N GLN A 266 -7.78 -0.40 -24.82
CA GLN A 266 -7.51 -1.15 -23.60
C GLN A 266 -7.27 -2.61 -23.98
N ASP A 267 -6.07 -3.13 -23.63
CA ASP A 267 -5.68 -4.52 -23.93
C ASP A 267 -5.94 -4.90 -25.40
N GLY A 268 -5.48 -4.03 -26.32
CA GLY A 268 -5.62 -4.21 -27.77
C GLY A 268 -6.97 -3.84 -28.36
N LYS A 269 -8.02 -3.60 -27.56
CA LYS A 269 -9.37 -3.30 -28.05
C LYS A 269 -9.69 -1.81 -27.95
N GLN A 270 -10.22 -1.25 -29.03
CA GLN A 270 -10.69 0.13 -29.03
C GLN A 270 -11.83 0.31 -28.02
N ILE A 271 -11.70 1.30 -27.16
CA ILE A 271 -12.70 1.64 -26.13
C ILE A 271 -13.32 3.02 -26.32
N GLY A 272 -12.67 3.89 -27.08
CA GLY A 272 -13.21 5.21 -27.40
C GLY A 272 -12.38 5.91 -28.45
N SER A 273 -12.96 6.95 -29.05
CA SER A 273 -12.29 7.81 -30.02
C SER A 273 -12.89 9.20 -30.04
N LYS A 274 -12.09 10.19 -30.47
CA LYS A 274 -12.51 11.57 -30.71
C LYS A 274 -11.75 12.20 -31.87
N THR A 275 -12.31 13.24 -32.46
CA THR A 275 -11.60 14.08 -33.42
C THR A 275 -11.19 15.36 -32.72
N ILE A 276 -9.88 15.63 -32.62
CA ILE A 276 -9.31 16.76 -31.94
C ILE A 276 -8.22 17.35 -32.81
N LYS A 277 -8.50 18.49 -33.39
CA LYS A 277 -7.51 19.21 -34.18
C LYS A 277 -6.70 20.14 -33.28
N ASP A 278 -5.44 20.29 -33.63
CA ASP A 278 -4.52 21.24 -33.02
C ASP A 278 -4.39 21.02 -31.49
N LEU A 279 -3.86 19.86 -31.13
CA LEU A 279 -3.50 19.58 -29.74
C LEU A 279 -2.56 20.67 -29.20
N LEU A 280 -2.82 21.12 -27.99
CA LEU A 280 -2.01 22.11 -27.31
C LEU A 280 -0.60 21.55 -27.04
N ASP A 281 0.42 22.26 -27.50
CA ASP A 281 1.81 21.91 -27.28
C ASP A 281 2.47 22.97 -26.39
N THR A 282 2.73 22.62 -25.16
CA THR A 282 3.46 23.47 -24.21
C THR A 282 4.96 23.15 -24.20
N SER A 283 5.39 22.07 -24.90
CA SER A 283 6.79 21.65 -25.03
C SER A 283 7.56 21.66 -23.68
N PRO A 284 7.04 21.09 -22.61
CA PRO A 284 7.75 21.05 -21.36
C PRO A 284 8.99 20.18 -21.49
N PRO A 285 10.08 20.44 -20.72
CA PRO A 285 11.31 19.65 -20.79
C PRO A 285 11.12 18.21 -20.35
N ASN A 286 10.15 17.94 -19.49
CA ASN A 286 9.88 16.64 -18.92
C ASN A 286 8.38 16.32 -18.96
N PHE A 287 8.07 15.04 -19.02
CA PHE A 287 6.75 14.50 -18.70
C PHE A 287 6.85 13.57 -17.48
N PHE A 288 5.71 13.23 -16.90
CA PHE A 288 5.68 12.52 -15.64
C PHE A 288 4.78 11.28 -15.70
N ILE A 289 5.19 10.23 -14.97
CA ILE A 289 4.41 9.01 -14.78
C ILE A 289 4.14 8.87 -13.29
N GLY A 290 2.87 8.66 -12.93
CA GLY A 290 2.44 8.49 -11.56
C GLY A 290 2.10 9.79 -10.82
N THR A 291 2.17 10.94 -11.49
CA THR A 291 1.73 12.21 -10.91
C THR A 291 1.21 13.17 -11.99
N GLY A 292 0.28 14.03 -11.61
CA GLY A 292 -0.11 15.22 -12.37
C GLY A 292 0.57 16.44 -11.72
N ILE A 293 1.32 17.20 -12.49
CA ILE A 293 1.89 18.47 -12.04
C ILE A 293 0.97 19.57 -12.50
N ASP A 294 0.43 20.33 -11.56
CA ASP A 294 -0.17 21.62 -11.80
C ASP A 294 0.89 22.67 -11.47
N GLU A 295 1.14 23.61 -12.38
CA GLU A 295 2.15 24.66 -12.20
C GLU A 295 1.81 25.63 -11.06
N MET A 296 0.60 25.55 -10.51
CA MET A 296 0.08 26.47 -9.49
C MET A 296 -0.01 25.87 -8.08
N GLU A 297 0.11 24.56 -7.93
CA GLU A 297 -0.03 23.90 -6.61
C GLU A 297 1.00 22.79 -6.41
N ASP A 298 1.38 22.58 -5.16
CA ASP A 298 2.33 21.55 -4.73
C ASP A 298 1.99 20.15 -5.29
N VAL A 299 3.01 19.43 -5.70
CA VAL A 299 3.08 18.13 -6.40
C VAL A 299 2.15 17.01 -5.90
N ASP A 300 1.36 17.22 -4.86
CA ASP A 300 0.74 16.14 -4.06
C ASP A 300 -0.73 15.80 -4.33
N ILE A 301 -1.43 16.50 -5.21
CA ILE A 301 -2.91 16.40 -5.24
C ILE A 301 -3.43 15.29 -6.15
N ARG A 302 -2.63 14.83 -7.14
CA ARG A 302 -3.08 13.88 -8.18
C ARG A 302 -2.14 12.70 -8.40
N SER A 303 -1.51 12.21 -7.34
CA SER A 303 -0.54 11.12 -7.45
C SER A 303 -1.20 9.77 -7.58
N PHE A 304 -0.80 9.01 -8.60
CA PHE A 304 -1.21 7.63 -8.81
C PHE A 304 -0.76 6.72 -7.65
N ARG A 305 -1.56 5.72 -7.35
CA ARG A 305 -1.20 4.62 -6.46
C ARG A 305 -1.38 3.32 -7.18
N GLY A 306 -0.32 2.55 -7.30
CA GLY A 306 -0.37 1.27 -7.97
C GLY A 306 0.93 0.88 -8.64
N PHE A 307 0.86 -0.20 -9.37
CA PHE A 307 1.98 -0.80 -10.07
C PHE A 307 2.06 -0.29 -11.51
N ILE A 308 3.26 0.08 -11.97
CA ILE A 308 3.54 0.40 -13.36
C ILE A 308 4.62 -0.55 -13.88
N LYS A 309 4.33 -1.18 -15.00
CA LYS A 309 5.21 -2.14 -15.65
C LYS A 309 6.14 -1.47 -16.65
N ASP A 310 5.55 -0.77 -17.61
CA ASP A 310 6.28 -0.18 -18.73
C ASP A 310 5.57 1.04 -19.31
N PHE A 311 6.34 1.83 -20.06
CA PHE A 311 5.87 2.98 -20.82
C PHE A 311 6.58 3.02 -22.19
N CYS A 312 5.81 3.25 -23.25
CA CYS A 312 6.34 3.36 -24.61
C CYS A 312 5.78 4.57 -25.34
N TYR A 313 6.61 5.10 -26.27
CA TYR A 313 6.21 6.17 -27.19
C TYR A 313 6.74 5.89 -28.59
N TRP A 314 5.85 5.98 -29.59
CA TRP A 314 6.17 5.90 -31.02
C TRP A 314 5.91 7.26 -31.68
N ASP A 315 6.77 7.66 -32.62
CA ASP A 315 6.57 8.80 -33.50
C ASP A 315 5.72 8.41 -34.73
N LYS A 316 4.62 7.69 -34.48
CA LYS A 316 3.68 7.18 -35.47
C LYS A 316 2.35 6.89 -34.79
N SER A 317 1.25 7.14 -35.45
CA SER A 317 -0.06 6.56 -35.08
C SER A 317 -0.06 5.10 -35.49
N LEU A 318 -0.08 4.19 -34.51
CA LEU A 318 -0.16 2.74 -34.78
C LEU A 318 -1.55 2.37 -35.26
N ALA A 319 -1.61 1.45 -36.21
CA ALA A 319 -2.88 0.90 -36.67
C ALA A 319 -3.51 -0.05 -35.62
N ALA A 320 -4.80 -0.29 -35.69
CA ALA A 320 -5.51 -1.11 -34.73
C ALA A 320 -4.97 -2.55 -34.61
N ASN A 321 -4.60 -3.15 -35.74
CA ASN A 321 -3.97 -4.48 -35.79
C ASN A 321 -2.57 -4.49 -35.14
N GLU A 322 -1.78 -3.41 -35.29
CA GLU A 322 -0.51 -3.27 -34.60
C GLU A 322 -0.71 -3.19 -33.06
N VAL A 323 -1.71 -2.44 -32.62
CA VAL A 323 -2.04 -2.30 -31.19
C VAL A 323 -2.51 -3.62 -30.60
N GLU A 324 -3.33 -4.38 -31.32
CA GLU A 324 -3.78 -5.71 -30.92
C GLU A 324 -2.60 -6.69 -30.78
N GLU A 325 -1.70 -6.70 -31.78
CA GLU A 325 -0.50 -7.54 -31.75
C GLU A 325 0.41 -7.24 -30.57
N LEU A 326 0.66 -5.94 -30.29
CA LEU A 326 1.45 -5.52 -29.13
C LEU A 326 0.82 -5.93 -27.79
N SER A 327 -0.49 -5.95 -27.72
CA SER A 327 -1.22 -6.40 -26.53
C SER A 327 -1.07 -7.90 -26.29
N ASN A 328 -1.03 -8.68 -27.37
CA ASN A 328 -0.82 -10.13 -27.31
C ASN A 328 0.62 -10.50 -27.00
N ASN A 329 1.59 -9.66 -27.39
CA ASN A 329 3.03 -9.88 -27.25
C ASN A 329 3.74 -8.74 -26.48
N PRO A 330 3.41 -8.49 -25.21
CA PRO A 330 3.94 -7.37 -24.46
C PRO A 330 5.43 -7.49 -24.14
N GLY A 331 6.12 -6.37 -24.03
CA GLY A 331 7.50 -6.29 -23.58
C GLY A 331 8.51 -6.33 -24.72
N MET A 332 9.38 -7.32 -24.75
CA MET A 332 10.47 -7.40 -25.77
C MET A 332 9.95 -7.41 -27.20
N GLY A 333 8.68 -7.79 -27.43
CA GLY A 333 8.02 -7.70 -28.73
C GLY A 333 7.93 -6.28 -29.28
N TYR A 334 8.07 -5.23 -28.45
CA TYR A 334 8.06 -3.83 -28.93
C TYR A 334 9.33 -3.45 -29.71
N LEU A 335 10.45 -4.12 -29.49
CA LEU A 335 11.75 -3.80 -30.06
C LEU A 335 11.99 -4.38 -31.45
N CYS A 336 11.14 -5.26 -31.91
CA CYS A 336 11.28 -5.89 -33.24
C CYS A 336 9.90 -6.06 -33.91
N ASP A 337 9.90 -5.97 -35.23
CA ASP A 337 8.70 -6.24 -36.02
C ASP A 337 8.31 -7.72 -35.84
N ASN A 338 7.06 -7.98 -35.57
CA ASN A 338 6.52 -9.31 -35.32
C ASN A 338 5.01 -9.36 -35.62
N GLY A 339 4.55 -10.37 -36.34
CA GLY A 339 3.16 -10.51 -36.72
C GLY A 339 2.64 -9.27 -37.47
N GLU A 340 1.54 -8.73 -37.01
CA GLU A 340 0.95 -7.50 -37.59
C GLU A 340 1.70 -6.21 -37.18
N TYR A 341 2.59 -6.29 -36.18
CA TYR A 341 3.38 -5.13 -35.74
C TYR A 341 4.62 -4.93 -36.61
N SER A 342 4.68 -3.80 -37.30
CA SER A 342 5.74 -3.43 -38.23
C SER A 342 6.39 -2.07 -37.95
N SER A 343 6.16 -1.53 -36.75
CA SER A 343 6.54 -0.16 -36.39
C SER A 343 7.63 -0.07 -35.32
N SER A 344 8.43 -1.13 -35.13
CA SER A 344 9.51 -1.14 -34.13
C SER A 344 10.51 0.00 -34.32
N ARG A 345 10.81 0.39 -35.58
CA ARG A 345 11.73 1.51 -35.90
C ARG A 345 11.15 2.89 -35.55
N LYS A 346 9.86 2.98 -35.31
CA LYS A 346 9.16 4.20 -34.89
C LYS A 346 9.08 4.34 -33.39
N LEU A 347 9.41 3.31 -32.62
CA LEU A 347 9.55 3.36 -31.18
C LEU A 347 10.71 4.28 -30.81
N LYS A 348 10.48 5.23 -29.90
CA LYS A 348 11.46 6.23 -29.44
C LYS A 348 11.77 6.12 -27.97
N LEU A 349 10.73 5.79 -27.17
CA LEU A 349 10.89 5.53 -25.73
C LEU A 349 10.33 4.15 -25.42
N TYR A 350 11.12 3.39 -24.67
CA TYR A 350 10.67 2.19 -23.99
C TYR A 350 11.36 2.12 -22.64
N PHE A 351 10.61 2.46 -21.59
CA PHE A 351 10.98 2.29 -20.20
C PHE A 351 10.33 1.03 -19.67
N ASP A 352 11.12 -0.04 -19.51
CA ASP A 352 10.71 -1.25 -18.80
C ASP A 352 11.21 -1.12 -17.36
N PHE A 353 10.30 -0.87 -16.44
CA PHE A 353 10.63 -0.53 -15.05
C PHE A 353 11.21 -1.69 -14.25
N LYS A 354 11.24 -2.91 -14.79
CA LYS A 354 12.04 -4.00 -14.20
C LYS A 354 13.55 -3.69 -14.19
N HIS A 355 14.00 -2.77 -15.05
CA HIS A 355 15.41 -2.35 -15.14
C HIS A 355 15.73 -1.14 -14.27
N LEU A 356 14.88 -0.83 -13.27
CA LEU A 356 15.16 0.23 -12.31
C LEU A 356 16.48 -0.05 -11.57
N LYS A 357 17.40 0.92 -11.63
CA LYS A 357 18.62 0.96 -10.84
C LYS A 357 18.50 2.04 -9.79
N LEU A 358 18.44 1.63 -8.53
CA LEU A 358 18.44 2.54 -7.39
C LEU A 358 19.85 3.06 -7.12
N ASN A 359 19.99 4.32 -6.77
CA ASN A 359 21.26 4.91 -6.31
C ASN A 359 21.70 4.26 -4.99
N ASN A 360 20.75 3.97 -4.11
CA ASN A 360 20.94 3.24 -2.88
C ASN A 360 19.85 2.16 -2.78
N PRO A 361 20.16 0.85 -2.75
CA PRO A 361 19.16 -0.21 -2.68
C PRO A 361 18.33 -0.21 -1.40
N PHE A 362 18.76 0.53 -0.37
CA PHE A 362 18.07 0.68 0.91
C PHE A 362 17.27 2.00 1.02
N GLN A 363 17.41 2.89 0.01
CA GLN A 363 16.73 4.18 -0.04
C GLN A 363 16.13 4.33 -1.44
N TYR A 364 14.80 4.22 -1.54
CA TYR A 364 14.09 4.34 -2.82
C TYR A 364 13.92 5.79 -3.30
N GLU A 365 14.65 6.73 -2.68
CA GLU A 365 14.49 8.16 -2.94
C GLU A 365 14.74 8.52 -4.40
N LYS A 366 15.77 7.94 -5.00
CA LYS A 366 16.12 8.22 -6.39
C LYS A 366 16.69 7.02 -7.09
N GLY A 367 16.19 6.77 -8.29
CA GLY A 367 16.67 5.73 -9.17
C GLY A 367 16.67 6.17 -10.63
N LYS A 368 17.18 5.33 -11.50
CA LYS A 368 17.22 5.55 -12.94
C LYS A 368 16.73 4.34 -13.70
N VAL A 369 15.97 4.61 -14.77
CA VAL A 369 15.55 3.60 -15.74
C VAL A 369 16.04 4.01 -17.11
N MET A 370 16.78 3.11 -17.77
CA MET A 370 17.29 3.37 -19.12
C MET A 370 16.18 3.18 -20.15
N ASN A 371 16.14 4.05 -21.14
CA ASN A 371 15.38 3.81 -22.34
C ASN A 371 16.05 2.69 -23.15
N LEU A 372 15.34 1.61 -23.39
CA LEU A 372 15.86 0.44 -24.11
C LEU A 372 16.08 0.69 -25.60
N VAL A 373 15.47 1.73 -26.17
CA VAL A 373 15.66 2.14 -27.57
C VAL A 373 16.85 3.08 -27.73
N ASN A 374 16.95 4.08 -26.86
CA ASN A 374 18.03 5.07 -26.88
C ASN A 374 18.51 5.38 -25.45
N PRO A 375 19.64 4.81 -25.04
CA PRO A 375 20.18 4.96 -23.68
C PRO A 375 20.53 6.40 -23.27
N ARG A 376 20.55 7.37 -24.21
CA ARG A 376 20.75 8.79 -23.90
C ARG A 376 19.57 9.38 -23.13
N TYR A 377 18.37 8.83 -23.33
CA TYR A 377 17.17 9.24 -22.60
C TYR A 377 16.99 8.32 -21.41
N GLN A 378 17.08 8.85 -20.22
CA GLN A 378 16.92 8.11 -18.97
C GLN A 378 15.78 8.74 -18.17
N ALA A 379 14.90 7.91 -17.64
CA ALA A 379 13.93 8.35 -16.68
C ALA A 379 14.53 8.33 -15.26
N THR A 380 14.13 9.28 -14.44
CA THR A 380 14.50 9.36 -13.02
C THR A 380 13.27 8.99 -12.19
N THR A 381 13.42 8.03 -11.30
CA THR A 381 12.37 7.64 -10.36
C THR A 381 12.60 8.34 -9.02
N TYR A 382 11.52 8.79 -8.42
CA TYR A 382 11.51 9.40 -7.09
C TYR A 382 10.59 8.59 -6.19
N ASN A 383 11.11 8.09 -5.09
CA ASN A 383 10.39 7.29 -4.10
C ASN A 383 9.61 6.08 -4.67
N CYS A 384 10.01 5.57 -5.85
CA CYS A 384 9.40 4.39 -6.46
C CYS A 384 10.01 3.12 -5.91
N ILE A 385 9.17 2.18 -5.49
CA ILE A 385 9.63 0.90 -4.95
C ILE A 385 9.71 -0.12 -6.09
N PRO A 386 10.90 -0.72 -6.36
CA PRO A 386 10.98 -1.82 -7.30
C PRO A 386 10.15 -2.98 -6.78
N LYS A 387 9.25 -3.47 -7.61
CA LYS A 387 8.51 -4.69 -7.35
C LYS A 387 9.23 -5.83 -8.03
N SER A 388 9.91 -6.66 -7.25
CA SER A 388 10.51 -7.88 -7.78
C SER A 388 9.40 -8.80 -8.29
N GLN A 389 9.70 -9.59 -9.32
CA GLN A 389 8.79 -10.58 -9.88
C GLN A 389 8.34 -11.52 -8.76
N LEU A 390 7.11 -11.31 -8.31
CA LEU A 390 6.45 -12.21 -7.41
C LEU A 390 5.81 -13.31 -8.26
N GLU A 391 6.55 -14.36 -8.58
CA GLU A 391 5.91 -15.68 -8.72
C GLU A 391 5.38 -16.02 -7.32
N LEU A 392 4.27 -15.42 -6.96
CA LEU A 392 3.49 -15.88 -5.85
C LEU A 392 2.78 -17.12 -6.38
N ASP A 393 3.33 -18.29 -6.03
CA ASP A 393 2.48 -19.47 -5.89
C ASP A 393 1.23 -18.99 -5.16
N ARG A 394 0.05 -19.38 -5.66
CA ARG A 394 -1.25 -19.04 -5.07
C ARG A 394 -1.19 -19.26 -3.56
N LYS A 395 -0.90 -18.22 -2.78
CA LYS A 395 -0.88 -18.34 -1.33
C LYS A 395 -2.31 -18.29 -0.83
N LYS A 396 -2.65 -19.25 -0.02
CA LYS A 396 -3.89 -19.26 0.73
C LYS A 396 -3.72 -18.31 1.90
N ILE A 397 -4.65 -17.39 2.07
CA ILE A 397 -4.76 -16.57 3.28
C ILE A 397 -6.03 -17.02 3.99
N ALA A 398 -5.93 -17.31 5.27
CA ALA A 398 -7.08 -17.71 6.05
C ALA A 398 -8.09 -16.55 6.18
N ILE A 399 -9.37 -16.90 6.14
CA ILE A 399 -10.44 -15.97 6.52
C ILE A 399 -10.60 -16.04 8.04
N PRO A 400 -10.42 -14.93 8.77
CA PRO A 400 -10.59 -14.93 10.21
C PRO A 400 -12.03 -15.28 10.62
N ILE A 401 -12.18 -16.10 11.65
CA ILE A 401 -13.48 -16.34 12.27
C ILE A 401 -13.87 -15.07 13.02
N ARG A 402 -15.06 -14.54 12.70
CA ARG A 402 -15.58 -13.31 13.27
C ARG A 402 -16.69 -13.60 14.27
N ARG A 403 -16.57 -13.03 15.46
CA ARG A 403 -17.69 -12.95 16.41
C ARG A 403 -18.28 -11.56 16.27
N LYS A 404 -19.58 -11.48 15.91
CA LYS A 404 -20.28 -10.20 15.77
C LYS A 404 -20.15 -9.38 17.04
N SER A 405 -19.63 -8.19 16.91
CA SER A 405 -19.31 -7.32 18.03
C SER A 405 -19.35 -5.86 17.58
N THR A 406 -19.85 -4.98 18.46
CA THR A 406 -20.01 -3.57 18.16
C THR A 406 -19.14 -2.71 19.09
N PHE A 407 -18.41 -1.78 18.50
CA PHE A 407 -17.55 -0.83 19.20
C PHE A 407 -17.93 0.61 18.91
N LYS A 408 -17.56 1.52 19.80
CA LYS A 408 -17.54 2.95 19.56
C LYS A 408 -16.09 3.42 19.40
N LEU A 409 -15.78 3.98 18.25
CA LEU A 409 -14.45 4.52 17.99
C LEU A 409 -14.26 5.86 18.71
N LEU A 410 -13.13 6.02 19.39
CA LEU A 410 -12.68 7.31 19.88
C LEU A 410 -11.99 8.03 18.73
N LYS A 411 -12.59 9.13 18.27
CA LYS A 411 -12.00 9.96 17.21
C LYS A 411 -10.65 10.52 17.68
N HIS A 412 -9.63 10.32 16.90
CA HIS A 412 -8.34 10.98 17.04
C HIS A 412 -7.90 11.54 15.68
N LYS A 413 -7.22 12.66 15.69
CA LYS A 413 -6.49 13.09 14.49
C LYS A 413 -5.45 12.01 14.20
N PRO A 414 -5.30 11.56 12.94
CA PRO A 414 -4.19 10.70 12.56
C PRO A 414 -2.91 11.35 13.10
N GLN A 415 -2.17 10.67 13.98
CA GLN A 415 -0.96 11.27 14.54
C GLN A 415 0.08 11.35 13.43
N GLY A 416 0.12 12.51 12.77
CA GLY A 416 1.20 12.89 11.85
C GLY A 416 1.30 12.02 10.59
N TYR A 417 0.19 11.61 9.99
CA TYR A 417 0.14 11.27 8.59
C TYR A 417 0.11 12.59 7.81
N THR A 418 1.22 13.28 7.80
CA THR A 418 1.55 14.24 6.75
C THR A 418 2.35 13.45 5.72
N GLU A 419 1.91 13.46 4.48
CA GLU A 419 2.62 12.89 3.36
C GLU A 419 4.09 13.35 3.40
N GLY A 420 5.03 12.46 3.01
CA GLY A 420 6.46 12.74 3.12
C GLY A 420 7.06 12.65 4.54
N SER A 421 6.25 12.39 5.57
CA SER A 421 6.76 12.20 6.92
C SER A 421 7.49 10.85 7.06
N TRP A 422 8.44 10.76 8.00
CA TRP A 422 9.12 9.51 8.33
C TRP A 422 8.15 8.35 8.65
N LYS A 423 6.91 8.65 9.06
CA LYS A 423 5.86 7.67 9.35
C LYS A 423 5.36 6.97 8.09
N SER A 424 5.17 7.69 6.99
CA SER A 424 4.80 7.09 5.70
C SER A 424 5.92 6.21 5.19
N ARG A 425 7.17 6.59 5.41
CA ARG A 425 8.35 5.82 5.00
C ARG A 425 8.48 4.51 5.79
N VAL A 426 8.22 4.52 7.10
CA VAL A 426 8.24 3.31 7.92
C VAL A 426 7.09 2.35 7.58
N THR A 427 5.89 2.88 7.33
CA THR A 427 4.76 2.06 6.83
C THR A 427 5.10 1.41 5.48
N ARG A 428 5.83 2.11 4.62
CA ARG A 428 6.31 1.58 3.35
C ARG A 428 7.30 0.43 3.53
N LEU A 429 8.21 0.52 4.51
CA LEU A 429 9.10 -0.59 4.86
C LEU A 429 8.32 -1.82 5.35
N ASN A 430 7.27 -1.62 6.14
CA ASN A 430 6.37 -2.70 6.56
C ASN A 430 5.69 -3.37 5.37
N GLN A 431 5.21 -2.58 4.42
CA GLN A 431 4.60 -3.08 3.19
C GLN A 431 5.57 -3.94 2.39
N ILE A 432 6.80 -3.48 2.20
CA ILE A 432 7.86 -4.24 1.50
C ILE A 432 8.13 -5.55 2.25
N ARG A 433 8.32 -5.48 3.57
CA ARG A 433 8.55 -6.68 4.39
C ARG A 433 7.43 -7.70 4.22
N PHE A 434 6.18 -7.27 4.33
CA PHE A 434 5.05 -8.18 4.20
C PHE A 434 4.98 -8.78 2.79
N TYR A 435 4.99 -7.97 1.74
CA TYR A 435 4.87 -8.46 0.38
C TYR A 435 6.12 -9.21 -0.10
N ASP A 436 7.30 -8.74 0.21
CA ASP A 436 8.54 -9.31 -0.33
C ASP A 436 9.10 -10.46 0.50
N GLU A 437 8.91 -10.45 1.81
CA GLU A 437 9.45 -11.50 2.68
C GLU A 437 8.39 -12.51 3.09
N VAL A 438 7.23 -12.05 3.59
CA VAL A 438 6.20 -12.92 4.15
C VAL A 438 5.38 -13.59 3.06
N LEU A 439 4.87 -12.85 2.08
CA LEU A 439 4.07 -13.44 1.02
C LEU A 439 4.90 -14.26 0.02
N LYS A 440 6.15 -13.90 -0.24
CA LYS A 440 7.03 -14.69 -1.14
C LYS A 440 7.47 -16.01 -0.52
N ASN A 441 7.91 -15.93 0.73
CA ASN A 441 8.53 -17.06 1.41
C ASN A 441 7.57 -17.68 2.42
N LYS A 442 7.92 -17.59 3.67
CA LYS A 442 7.12 -17.95 4.84
C LYS A 442 7.31 -16.88 5.89
N THR A 443 6.35 -16.80 6.81
CA THR A 443 6.54 -15.98 8.00
C THR A 443 7.81 -16.40 8.74
N ASN A 444 8.46 -15.43 9.38
CA ASN A 444 9.65 -15.73 10.18
C ASN A 444 9.29 -16.23 11.61
N SER A 445 8.10 -16.82 11.75
CA SER A 445 7.52 -17.24 13.04
C SER A 445 8.39 -18.21 13.82
N LYS A 446 9.23 -19.02 13.16
CA LYS A 446 10.15 -19.95 13.83
C LYS A 446 11.31 -19.25 14.56
N LYS A 447 11.72 -18.06 14.12
CA LYS A 447 12.90 -17.36 14.62
C LYS A 447 12.58 -16.04 15.31
N GLU A 448 11.43 -15.46 15.01
CA GLU A 448 11.09 -14.10 15.40
C GLU A 448 9.64 -14.02 15.92
N GLY A 449 9.43 -13.28 17.01
CA GLY A 449 8.17 -13.15 17.72
C GLY A 449 8.34 -13.23 19.23
N LEU A 450 7.49 -13.96 19.93
CA LEU A 450 7.57 -14.14 21.40
C LEU A 450 8.92 -14.67 21.89
N SER A 451 9.55 -15.56 21.13
CA SER A 451 10.82 -16.19 21.49
C SER A 451 12.02 -15.23 21.41
N SER A 452 11.96 -14.23 20.53
CA SER A 452 13.07 -13.30 20.27
C SER A 452 12.88 -11.92 20.87
N ILE A 453 11.77 -11.69 21.59
CA ILE A 453 11.42 -10.36 22.09
C ILE A 453 12.43 -9.83 23.12
N ARG A 454 12.93 -8.63 22.89
CA ARG A 454 13.84 -7.91 23.80
C ARG A 454 13.30 -6.50 24.05
N PHE A 455 13.38 -6.07 25.30
CA PHE A 455 13.00 -4.72 25.73
C PHE A 455 13.65 -4.40 27.05
N LYS A 456 13.73 -3.11 27.38
CA LYS A 456 14.14 -2.63 28.71
C LYS A 456 12.91 -2.19 29.48
N LYS A 457 12.68 -2.78 30.63
CA LYS A 457 11.61 -2.34 31.52
C LYS A 457 11.99 -1.01 32.16
N ILE A 458 11.12 -0.02 32.07
CA ILE A 458 11.25 1.30 32.69
C ILE A 458 10.50 1.30 34.02
N SER A 459 9.21 0.92 34.00
CA SER A 459 8.40 0.84 35.21
C SER A 459 7.32 -0.22 35.07
N GLU A 460 6.86 -0.74 36.21
CA GLU A 460 5.70 -1.64 36.25
C GLU A 460 4.87 -1.32 37.49
N THR A 461 3.59 -1.06 37.30
CA THR A 461 2.61 -0.86 38.36
C THR A 461 1.52 -1.92 38.21
N SER A 462 1.28 -2.69 39.25
CA SER A 462 0.27 -3.74 39.27
C SER A 462 -0.63 -3.58 40.50
N VAL A 463 -1.94 -3.41 40.29
CA VAL A 463 -2.95 -3.23 41.35
C VAL A 463 -4.15 -4.10 41.03
N LYS A 464 -4.45 -5.13 41.83
CA LYS A 464 -5.57 -6.06 41.64
C LYS A 464 -5.61 -6.61 40.19
N LYS A 465 -6.65 -6.25 39.42
CA LYS A 465 -6.91 -6.70 38.03
C LYS A 465 -6.31 -5.76 36.98
N TYR A 466 -5.32 -4.96 37.30
CA TYR A 466 -4.71 -3.97 36.40
C TYR A 466 -3.19 -3.97 36.52
N THR A 467 -2.55 -4.04 35.38
CA THR A 467 -1.09 -3.89 35.27
C THR A 467 -0.76 -2.88 34.18
N MET A 468 0.10 -1.93 34.49
CA MET A 468 0.69 -1.03 33.52
C MET A 468 2.21 -1.23 33.49
N LEU A 469 2.75 -1.53 32.33
CA LEU A 469 4.19 -1.70 32.10
C LEU A 469 4.64 -0.65 31.10
N SER A 470 5.64 0.15 31.49
CA SER A 470 6.32 1.09 30.59
C SER A 470 7.65 0.48 30.15
N VAL A 471 7.92 0.47 28.84
CA VAL A 471 9.08 -0.18 28.24
C VAL A 471 9.78 0.70 27.23
N ASP A 472 11.08 0.46 27.10
CA ASP A 472 11.93 0.97 26.04
C ASP A 472 12.24 -0.19 25.07
N LEU A 473 11.94 0.00 23.78
CA LEU A 473 12.09 -1.02 22.75
C LEU A 473 13.46 -1.00 22.04
N THR A 474 14.38 -0.14 22.47
CA THR A 474 15.69 0.11 21.84
C THR A 474 16.63 -1.08 21.75
N GLY A 475 16.31 -2.23 22.30
CA GLY A 475 17.22 -3.39 22.36
C GLY A 475 17.14 -4.42 21.21
N GLY A 476 16.65 -4.08 20.03
CA GLY A 476 16.46 -5.02 18.91
C GLY A 476 17.57 -4.97 17.85
N PRO A 477 18.04 -6.12 17.29
CA PRO A 477 19.35 -6.19 16.64
C PRO A 477 19.45 -5.76 15.17
N ARG A 478 18.39 -5.52 14.40
CA ARG A 478 18.54 -5.22 12.96
C ARG A 478 17.95 -3.90 12.49
N ASP A 479 16.82 -3.49 13.02
CA ASP A 479 16.10 -2.32 12.53
C ASP A 479 16.50 -1.01 13.18
N VAL A 480 17.15 -1.07 14.35
CA VAL A 480 17.57 0.13 15.09
C VAL A 480 18.55 0.98 14.28
N GLY A 481 19.42 0.38 13.48
CA GLY A 481 20.36 1.10 12.61
C GLY A 481 19.65 1.87 11.52
N ILE A 482 18.72 1.25 10.81
CA ILE A 482 17.98 1.87 9.71
C ILE A 482 17.03 2.95 10.25
N ILE A 483 16.30 2.64 11.31
CA ILE A 483 15.36 3.58 11.94
C ILE A 483 16.10 4.72 12.63
N LYS A 484 17.26 4.46 13.27
CA LYS A 484 18.07 5.48 13.91
C LYS A 484 18.71 6.42 12.89
N ASN A 485 19.30 5.90 11.82
CA ASN A 485 19.83 6.72 10.74
C ASN A 485 18.74 7.59 10.11
N TYR A 486 17.54 7.05 9.99
CA TYR A 486 16.35 7.76 9.56
C TYR A 486 15.92 8.89 10.50
N MET A 487 15.96 8.64 11.82
CA MET A 487 15.65 9.65 12.84
C MET A 487 16.72 10.73 12.94
N ASP A 488 17.97 10.36 12.73
CA ASP A 488 19.12 11.29 12.74
C ASP A 488 19.11 12.21 11.49
N GLU A 489 18.66 11.73 10.33
CA GLU A 489 18.47 12.57 9.12
C GLU A 489 17.34 13.58 9.32
N ILE A 490 16.21 13.19 9.87
CA ILE A 490 15.07 14.09 10.13
C ILE A 490 15.36 15.12 11.20
N SER A 491 16.19 14.79 12.20
CA SER A 491 16.61 15.75 13.22
C SER A 491 17.56 16.82 12.68
N LYS A 492 18.21 16.59 11.54
CA LYS A 492 19.07 17.55 10.84
C LYS A 492 18.29 18.47 9.89
N GLU A 493 17.06 18.09 9.51
CA GLU A 493 16.17 18.89 8.64
C GLU A 493 15.24 19.83 9.45
N LYS A 494 15.30 19.82 10.78
CA LYS A 494 14.66 20.77 11.69
C LYS A 494 15.64 21.82 12.21
#